data_18d0e9372fddd4e62595abb3ec2a8b15
#
_entry.id   18d0e9372fddd4e62595abb3ec2a8b15
#
_cell.length_a   1.000
_cell.length_b   1.000
_cell.length_c   1.000
_cell.angle_alpha   90.00
_cell.angle_beta   90.00
_cell.angle_gamma   90.00
#
_symmetry.space_group_name_H-M   'P 1'
#
loop_
_entity.id
_entity.type
_entity.pdbx_description
1 polymer ?
#
loop_
_entity_poly.entity_id
_entity_poly.type
_entity_poly.pdbx_seq_one_letter_code
_entity_poly.pdbx_strand_id
1 'polypeptide(L)'
;PVARVIVFHEAEASLGTTSRQWMELARHHLAGALPGTPFVGGTDGNFAELNRQPPDVSAMDGVSYTINPQVHLTDERSLIEAIEAQHDTVVTARGFCGALPISISSVTLKPPFNQAAREDEAPPDPNELPPAVDPRQMSLFAAAWTVGSVRSLSWGGADSVTYYETTGWRGLMETEQGSPLPEKFRSFPGMIFPVYWVFAFLADARGAAWLRLRWDQPLLLDGLAFQQGDRLGIAVANLQPRSQEVHLSPAPEGEATVRRLNEDTMAAASTDPASFVQQSETLAVNAGQVVHTLKPYETAFFEFKLV
;
A
#
# COMPACT_ATOMS: atom_id res chain seq x y z
N PRO A 1 3.18 19.67 12.12
CA PRO A 1 4.45 19.07 12.55
C PRO A 1 5.01 18.15 11.46
N VAL A 2 6.34 18.12 11.31
CA VAL A 2 7.04 17.21 10.38
C VAL A 2 7.31 15.92 11.13
N ALA A 3 6.83 14.79 10.61
CA ALA A 3 6.99 13.48 11.27
C ALA A 3 8.42 12.93 11.13
N ARG A 4 9.08 13.21 10.00
CA ARG A 4 10.47 12.83 9.71
C ARG A 4 10.99 13.59 8.50
N VAL A 5 12.31 13.68 8.36
CA VAL A 5 12.99 14.13 7.14
C VAL A 5 13.68 12.92 6.52
N ILE A 6 13.37 12.60 5.29
CA ILE A 6 14.06 11.55 4.52
C ILE A 6 15.11 12.25 3.65
N VAL A 7 16.37 11.81 3.77
CA VAL A 7 17.53 12.46 3.15
C VAL A 7 18.06 11.56 2.03
N PHE A 8 18.05 12.07 0.81
CA PHE A 8 18.71 11.47 -0.34
C PHE A 8 19.58 12.53 -1.01
N HIS A 9 20.63 12.10 -1.68
CA HIS A 9 21.46 12.98 -2.50
C HIS A 9 21.49 12.47 -3.94
N GLU A 10 21.33 13.38 -4.88
CA GLU A 10 21.22 13.09 -6.31
C GLU A 10 22.35 12.19 -6.84
N ALA A 11 23.58 12.41 -6.41
CA ALA A 11 24.73 11.60 -6.82
C ALA A 11 24.76 10.17 -6.21
N GLU A 12 23.99 9.90 -5.18
CA GLU A 12 23.91 8.61 -4.45
C GLU A 12 22.55 7.94 -4.60
N ALA A 13 21.54 8.66 -5.07
CA ALA A 13 20.14 8.25 -5.08
C ALA A 13 19.97 6.93 -5.82
N SER A 14 19.63 6.60 -6.80
CA SER A 14 19.18 5.37 -7.44
C SER A 14 20.13 4.16 -7.39
N LEU A 15 21.41 4.32 -7.07
CA LEU A 15 22.41 3.24 -7.11
C LEU A 15 23.12 2.97 -5.77
N GLY A 16 22.84 3.76 -4.76
CA GLY A 16 23.49 3.68 -3.46
C GLY A 16 22.56 3.98 -2.30
N THR A 17 23.18 4.17 -1.15
CA THR A 17 22.50 4.57 0.08
C THR A 17 23.07 5.88 0.59
N THR A 18 22.23 6.66 1.29
CA THR A 18 22.63 7.95 1.86
C THR A 18 23.88 7.82 2.73
N SER A 19 24.95 8.51 2.36
CA SER A 19 26.17 8.53 3.15
C SER A 19 26.05 9.46 4.37
N ARG A 20 26.93 9.23 5.36
CA ARG A 20 27.02 10.01 6.59
C ARG A 20 27.11 11.51 6.33
N GLN A 21 27.91 11.94 5.35
CA GLN A 21 28.11 13.36 5.06
C GLN A 21 26.81 14.09 4.72
N TRP A 22 25.89 13.46 4.00
CA TRP A 22 24.60 14.07 3.64
C TRP A 22 23.64 14.08 4.81
N MET A 23 23.69 13.06 5.66
CA MET A 23 22.93 13.07 6.92
C MET A 23 23.39 14.20 7.86
N GLU A 24 24.68 14.39 8.00
CA GLU A 24 25.26 15.46 8.83
C GLU A 24 24.96 16.84 8.23
N LEU A 25 25.05 17.01 6.92
CA LEU A 25 24.70 18.26 6.24
C LEU A 25 23.21 18.61 6.43
N ALA A 26 22.32 17.64 6.22
CA ALA A 26 20.89 17.84 6.43
C ALA A 26 20.56 18.23 7.88
N ARG A 27 21.16 17.56 8.86
CA ARG A 27 21.01 17.92 10.28
C ARG A 27 21.53 19.33 10.57
N HIS A 28 22.70 19.68 10.03
CA HIS A 28 23.29 21.02 10.23
C HIS A 28 22.33 22.14 9.80
N HIS A 29 21.67 21.96 8.65
CA HIS A 29 20.79 22.99 8.11
C HIS A 29 19.36 22.97 8.67
N LEU A 30 18.83 21.81 9.02
CA LEU A 30 17.40 21.63 9.29
C LEU A 30 17.06 21.39 10.76
N ALA A 31 17.98 20.85 11.58
CA ALA A 31 17.65 20.46 12.96
C ALA A 31 17.21 21.64 13.83
N GLY A 32 17.76 22.84 13.59
CA GLY A 32 17.36 24.06 14.32
C GLY A 32 15.92 24.51 14.02
N ALA A 33 15.46 24.32 12.78
CA ALA A 33 14.09 24.62 12.34
C ALA A 33 13.10 23.50 12.66
N LEU A 34 13.58 22.27 12.83
CA LEU A 34 12.78 21.05 13.03
C LEU A 34 13.23 20.29 14.29
N PRO A 35 13.12 20.91 15.49
CA PRO A 35 13.61 20.30 16.72
C PRO A 35 12.89 18.97 17.03
N GLY A 36 13.67 17.92 17.32
CA GLY A 36 13.16 16.60 17.65
C GLY A 36 12.64 15.78 16.46
N THR A 37 12.73 16.30 15.24
CA THR A 37 12.33 15.57 14.03
C THR A 37 13.40 14.53 13.64
N PRO A 38 13.06 13.24 13.46
CA PRO A 38 14.00 12.23 13.03
C PRO A 38 14.52 12.46 11.60
N PHE A 39 15.81 12.22 11.38
CA PHE A 39 16.45 12.22 10.07
C PHE A 39 16.69 10.77 9.64
N VAL A 40 16.02 10.37 8.54
CA VAL A 40 16.01 9.02 7.99
C VAL A 40 16.84 9.02 6.72
N GLY A 41 17.75 8.06 6.60
CA GLY A 41 18.53 7.82 5.38
C GLY A 41 18.10 6.51 4.72
N GLY A 42 18.88 6.07 3.74
CA GLY A 42 18.62 4.82 3.01
C GLY A 42 18.73 5.02 1.51
N THR A 43 17.77 4.53 0.76
CA THR A 43 17.75 4.69 -0.71
C THR A 43 16.35 5.11 -1.19
N ASP A 44 16.29 5.91 -2.24
CA ASP A 44 15.08 6.15 -3.03
C ASP A 44 14.86 5.03 -4.07
N GLY A 45 15.81 4.09 -4.15
CA GLY A 45 15.72 2.85 -4.91
C GLY A 45 14.99 1.74 -4.17
N ASN A 46 14.96 0.56 -4.80
CA ASN A 46 14.35 -0.63 -4.24
C ASN A 46 15.17 -1.22 -3.10
N PHE A 47 14.57 -2.16 -2.37
CA PHE A 47 15.24 -2.93 -1.33
C PHE A 47 16.56 -3.58 -1.81
N ALA A 48 16.65 -3.96 -3.08
CA ALA A 48 17.86 -4.57 -3.63
C ALA A 48 19.10 -3.66 -3.51
N GLU A 49 18.95 -2.36 -3.74
CA GLU A 49 20.01 -1.36 -3.61
C GLU A 49 20.40 -1.21 -2.14
N LEU A 50 19.43 -1.09 -1.24
CA LEU A 50 19.67 -1.04 0.20
C LEU A 50 20.42 -2.29 0.72
N ASN A 51 20.03 -3.47 0.25
CA ASN A 51 20.63 -4.74 0.69
C ASN A 51 22.03 -4.96 0.12
N ARG A 52 22.32 -4.47 -1.09
CA ARG A 52 23.67 -4.53 -1.68
C ARG A 52 24.66 -3.61 -0.97
N GLN A 53 24.17 -2.46 -0.52
CA GLN A 53 24.98 -1.44 0.14
C GLN A 53 24.24 -0.92 1.38
N PRO A 54 24.26 -1.68 2.51
CA PRO A 54 23.65 -1.22 3.74
C PRO A 54 24.23 0.13 4.19
N PRO A 55 23.39 1.10 4.61
CA PRO A 55 23.83 2.43 5.01
C PRO A 55 24.58 2.40 6.35
N ASP A 56 25.34 3.46 6.62
CA ASP A 56 25.89 3.70 7.97
C ASP A 56 24.77 4.16 8.92
N VAL A 57 24.10 3.19 9.52
CA VAL A 57 22.95 3.43 10.42
C VAL A 57 23.31 4.25 11.66
N SER A 58 24.59 4.40 12.02
CA SER A 58 25.00 5.19 13.19
C SER A 58 24.80 6.69 13.00
N ALA A 59 24.62 7.15 11.76
CA ALA A 59 24.34 8.54 11.42
C ALA A 59 22.83 8.85 11.26
N MET A 60 21.95 7.85 11.42
CA MET A 60 20.54 7.93 11.06
C MET A 60 19.64 7.69 12.27
N ASP A 61 18.42 8.22 12.22
CA ASP A 61 17.35 7.94 13.19
C ASP A 61 16.35 6.91 12.66
N GLY A 62 16.54 6.43 11.43
CA GLY A 62 15.74 5.42 10.77
C GLY A 62 16.24 5.15 9.35
N VAL A 63 15.73 4.10 8.72
CA VAL A 63 16.11 3.69 7.37
C VAL A 63 14.89 3.66 6.45
N SER A 64 15.07 4.09 5.19
CA SER A 64 14.02 4.11 4.18
C SER A 64 14.46 3.45 2.87
N TYR A 65 13.50 2.82 2.18
CA TYR A 65 13.62 2.32 0.82
C TYR A 65 12.25 2.29 0.14
N THR A 66 12.22 2.07 -1.19
CA THR A 66 10.98 1.97 -1.94
C THR A 66 10.61 0.52 -2.27
N ILE A 67 9.35 0.28 -2.57
CA ILE A 67 8.85 -1.00 -3.07
C ILE A 67 7.94 -0.74 -4.27
N ASN A 68 8.19 -1.49 -5.33
CA ASN A 68 7.27 -1.67 -6.44
C ASN A 68 7.39 -3.12 -6.95
N PRO A 69 6.29 -3.75 -7.40
CA PRO A 69 6.31 -5.14 -7.83
C PRO A 69 6.77 -5.32 -9.28
N GLN A 70 6.91 -4.24 -10.06
CA GLN A 70 7.13 -4.28 -11.51
C GLN A 70 8.56 -3.95 -11.91
N VAL A 71 9.54 -4.68 -11.36
CA VAL A 71 10.94 -4.52 -11.78
C VAL A 71 11.22 -5.28 -13.09
N HIS A 72 10.72 -6.50 -13.22
CA HIS A 72 10.99 -7.38 -14.37
C HIS A 72 9.72 -7.94 -15.02
N LEU A 73 8.65 -8.13 -14.24
CA LEU A 73 7.40 -8.71 -14.68
C LEU A 73 6.26 -7.73 -14.42
N THR A 74 5.29 -7.70 -15.33
CA THR A 74 4.19 -6.72 -15.30
C THR A 74 2.81 -7.36 -15.27
N ASP A 75 2.73 -8.69 -15.36
CA ASP A 75 1.46 -9.42 -15.29
C ASP A 75 0.92 -9.49 -13.86
N GLU A 76 -0.41 -9.59 -13.74
CA GLU A 76 -1.09 -9.56 -12.44
C GLU A 76 -0.66 -10.69 -11.50
N ARG A 77 -0.41 -11.88 -12.05
CA ARG A 77 0.01 -13.02 -11.24
C ARG A 77 1.36 -12.75 -10.57
N SER A 78 2.33 -12.24 -11.32
CA SER A 78 3.66 -11.89 -10.79
C SER A 78 3.58 -10.79 -9.74
N LEU A 79 2.69 -9.79 -9.93
CA LEU A 79 2.47 -8.75 -8.95
C LEU A 79 1.87 -9.30 -7.64
N ILE A 80 0.97 -10.27 -7.73
CA ILE A 80 0.38 -10.93 -6.55
C ILE A 80 1.43 -11.78 -5.84
N GLU A 81 2.20 -12.59 -6.57
CA GLU A 81 3.26 -13.42 -6.01
C GLU A 81 4.34 -12.57 -5.29
N ALA A 82 4.62 -11.37 -5.78
CA ALA A 82 5.56 -10.43 -5.16
C ALA A 82 5.09 -9.86 -3.80
N ILE A 83 3.82 -10.01 -3.43
CA ILE A 83 3.30 -9.55 -2.13
C ILE A 83 4.03 -10.23 -0.96
N GLU A 84 4.28 -11.53 -1.04
CA GLU A 84 4.94 -12.28 0.04
C GLU A 84 6.39 -11.82 0.26
N ALA A 85 7.10 -11.53 -0.83
CA ALA A 85 8.48 -11.06 -0.75
C ALA A 85 8.62 -9.71 -0.03
N GLN A 86 7.59 -8.89 0.04
CA GLN A 86 7.61 -7.60 0.75
C GLN A 86 7.91 -7.78 2.25
N HIS A 87 7.31 -8.79 2.89
CA HIS A 87 7.61 -9.16 4.28
C HIS A 87 9.11 -9.40 4.47
N ASP A 88 9.71 -10.18 3.59
CA ASP A 88 11.10 -10.61 3.70
C ASP A 88 12.09 -9.45 3.50
N THR A 89 11.71 -8.43 2.72
CA THR A 89 12.53 -7.22 2.61
C THR A 89 12.65 -6.50 3.95
N VAL A 90 11.56 -6.39 4.71
CA VAL A 90 11.54 -5.72 6.01
C VAL A 90 12.33 -6.55 7.05
N VAL A 91 12.10 -7.86 7.08
CA VAL A 91 12.82 -8.78 8.00
C VAL A 91 14.33 -8.74 7.73
N THR A 92 14.72 -8.72 6.46
CA THR A 92 16.15 -8.63 6.10
C THR A 92 16.73 -7.26 6.45
N ALA A 93 16.01 -6.16 6.16
CA ALA A 93 16.44 -4.82 6.57
C ALA A 93 16.64 -4.72 8.09
N ARG A 94 15.75 -5.33 8.87
CA ARG A 94 15.84 -5.37 10.34
C ARG A 94 17.17 -5.99 10.81
N GLY A 95 17.75 -6.92 10.05
CA GLY A 95 19.02 -7.54 10.35
C GLY A 95 20.20 -6.57 10.43
N PHE A 96 20.22 -5.50 9.61
CA PHE A 96 21.30 -4.48 9.65
C PHE A 96 20.84 -3.14 10.24
N CYS A 97 19.54 -2.85 10.29
CA CYS A 97 19.01 -1.65 10.93
C CYS A 97 18.88 -1.78 12.46
N GLY A 98 18.86 -3.00 12.99
CA GLY A 98 18.62 -3.23 14.40
C GLY A 98 17.29 -2.68 14.88
N ALA A 99 17.30 -1.83 15.92
CA ALA A 99 16.09 -1.23 16.50
C ALA A 99 15.63 0.07 15.81
N LEU A 100 16.34 0.57 14.80
CA LEU A 100 15.95 1.78 14.09
C LEU A 100 14.64 1.60 13.34
N PRO A 101 13.77 2.63 13.30
CA PRO A 101 12.56 2.59 12.50
C PRO A 101 12.83 2.34 11.02
N ILE A 102 12.03 1.45 10.40
CA ILE A 102 12.05 1.16 8.97
C ILE A 102 10.84 1.81 8.32
N SER A 103 11.10 2.73 7.39
CA SER A 103 10.09 3.48 6.64
C SER A 103 10.10 3.03 5.19
N ILE A 104 8.99 2.48 4.70
CA ILE A 104 8.85 2.19 3.28
C ILE A 104 8.23 3.42 2.61
N SER A 105 9.00 4.10 1.77
CA SER A 105 8.56 5.35 1.14
C SER A 105 9.21 5.53 -0.25
N SER A 106 8.43 5.26 -1.30
CA SER A 106 7.02 4.93 -1.39
C SER A 106 6.80 3.48 -1.83
N VAL A 107 5.56 2.99 -1.64
CA VAL A 107 5.06 1.79 -2.32
C VAL A 107 4.20 2.26 -3.50
N THR A 108 4.52 1.78 -4.71
CA THR A 108 3.83 2.12 -5.96
C THR A 108 3.70 0.88 -6.83
N LEU A 109 2.72 0.83 -7.75
CA LEU A 109 2.58 -0.31 -8.67
C LEU A 109 3.72 -0.38 -9.68
N LYS A 110 4.24 0.78 -10.14
CA LYS A 110 5.43 0.89 -11.00
C LYS A 110 6.49 1.77 -10.33
N PRO A 111 7.77 1.57 -10.63
CA PRO A 111 8.83 2.44 -10.12
C PRO A 111 8.57 3.90 -10.54
N PRO A 112 8.80 4.88 -9.65
CA PRO A 112 8.57 6.29 -9.94
C PRO A 112 9.55 6.84 -10.99
N PHE A 113 10.69 6.19 -11.18
CA PHE A 113 11.73 6.49 -12.16
C PHE A 113 12.51 5.23 -12.52
N ASN A 114 13.23 5.26 -13.64
CA ASN A 114 14.09 4.14 -14.05
C ASN A 114 15.40 4.18 -13.27
N GLN A 115 15.54 3.30 -12.29
CA GLN A 115 16.73 3.20 -11.44
C GLN A 115 18.00 2.74 -12.21
N ALA A 116 17.83 2.10 -13.36
CA ALA A 116 18.94 1.62 -14.18
C ALA A 116 19.37 2.63 -15.28
N ALA A 117 18.61 3.70 -15.47
CA ALA A 117 18.97 4.73 -16.43
C ALA A 117 20.25 5.44 -15.98
N ARG A 118 21.28 5.39 -16.83
CA ARG A 118 22.58 6.03 -16.61
C ARG A 118 22.74 7.34 -17.39
N GLU A 119 21.80 7.65 -18.25
CA GLU A 119 21.79 8.82 -19.15
C GLU A 119 20.40 9.45 -19.12
N ASP A 120 20.31 10.69 -19.57
CA ASP A 120 19.03 11.38 -19.71
C ASP A 120 18.10 10.55 -20.61
N GLU A 121 17.00 10.09 -20.04
CA GLU A 121 15.95 9.44 -20.83
C GLU A 121 15.37 10.45 -21.83
N ALA A 122 15.06 9.98 -23.04
CA ALA A 122 14.36 10.81 -24.02
C ALA A 122 13.06 11.35 -23.38
N PRO A 123 12.65 12.58 -23.70
CA PRO A 123 11.39 13.13 -23.23
C PRO A 123 10.25 12.14 -23.51
N PRO A 124 9.36 11.87 -22.53
CA PRO A 124 8.27 10.94 -22.74
C PRO A 124 7.37 11.42 -23.89
N ASP A 125 6.87 10.49 -24.70
CA ASP A 125 5.88 10.80 -25.72
C ASP A 125 4.61 11.36 -25.03
N PRO A 126 4.17 12.59 -25.36
CA PRO A 126 3.00 13.18 -24.71
C PRO A 126 1.69 12.43 -25.01
N ASN A 127 1.70 11.51 -25.97
CA ASN A 127 0.55 10.66 -26.32
C ASN A 127 0.61 9.29 -25.65
N GLU A 128 1.65 8.99 -24.84
CA GLU A 128 1.79 7.75 -24.08
C GLU A 128 1.75 8.02 -22.58
N LEU A 129 1.26 7.01 -21.81
CA LEU A 129 1.34 7.10 -20.36
C LEU A 129 2.82 7.10 -19.94
N PRO A 130 3.22 7.99 -19.01
CA PRO A 130 4.56 7.95 -18.46
C PRO A 130 4.93 6.55 -17.95
N PRO A 131 6.20 6.12 -18.04
CA PRO A 131 6.63 4.79 -17.58
C PRO A 131 6.22 4.47 -16.12
N ALA A 132 6.17 5.47 -15.25
CA ALA A 132 5.78 5.34 -13.85
C ALA A 132 4.27 5.14 -13.61
N VAL A 133 3.44 5.26 -14.65
CA VAL A 133 1.98 5.14 -14.54
C VAL A 133 1.52 3.73 -14.87
N ASP A 134 0.76 3.13 -13.96
CA ASP A 134 0.07 1.87 -14.19
C ASP A 134 -1.45 2.13 -14.31
N PRO A 135 -2.10 1.81 -15.42
CA PRO A 135 -3.54 2.03 -15.56
C PRO A 135 -4.39 1.19 -14.59
N ARG A 136 -3.82 0.15 -14.00
CA ARG A 136 -4.50 -0.63 -12.95
C ARG A 136 -4.66 0.13 -11.63
N GLN A 137 -4.00 1.29 -11.46
CA GLN A 137 -4.14 2.13 -10.27
C GLN A 137 -5.60 2.47 -9.95
N MET A 138 -6.43 2.66 -10.97
CA MET A 138 -7.86 2.96 -10.82
C MET A 138 -8.77 1.71 -10.78
N SER A 139 -8.21 0.51 -10.62
CA SER A 139 -8.94 -0.76 -10.70
C SER A 139 -9.16 -1.44 -9.35
N LEU A 140 -10.07 -2.40 -9.31
CA LEU A 140 -10.29 -3.30 -8.17
C LEU A 140 -9.03 -4.10 -7.82
N PHE A 141 -8.22 -4.47 -8.84
CA PHE A 141 -6.95 -5.14 -8.65
C PHE A 141 -6.01 -4.34 -7.73
N ALA A 142 -5.88 -3.02 -7.96
CA ALA A 142 -5.00 -2.17 -7.12
C ALA A 142 -5.47 -2.16 -5.66
N ALA A 143 -6.78 -2.12 -5.41
CA ALA A 143 -7.33 -2.20 -4.06
C ALA A 143 -7.00 -3.55 -3.40
N ALA A 144 -7.27 -4.66 -4.09
CA ALA A 144 -7.00 -6.00 -3.58
C ALA A 144 -5.50 -6.23 -3.33
N TRP A 145 -4.64 -5.85 -4.28
CA TRP A 145 -3.19 -5.91 -4.13
C TRP A 145 -2.70 -5.08 -2.93
N THR A 146 -3.26 -3.89 -2.72
CA THR A 146 -2.86 -3.01 -1.62
C THR A 146 -3.20 -3.62 -0.26
N VAL A 147 -4.33 -4.32 -0.10
CA VAL A 147 -4.64 -5.07 1.13
C VAL A 147 -3.53 -6.07 1.45
N GLY A 148 -3.11 -6.86 0.47
CA GLY A 148 -2.02 -7.83 0.64
C GLY A 148 -0.68 -7.16 0.95
N SER A 149 -0.36 -6.07 0.25
CA SER A 149 0.87 -5.31 0.47
C SER A 149 0.94 -4.72 1.89
N VAL A 150 -0.14 -4.09 2.37
CA VAL A 150 -0.23 -3.54 3.73
C VAL A 150 -0.03 -4.65 4.76
N ARG A 151 -0.70 -5.80 4.58
CA ARG A 151 -0.54 -6.95 5.47
C ARG A 151 0.91 -7.44 5.48
N SER A 152 1.51 -7.62 4.31
CA SER A 152 2.86 -8.17 4.17
C SER A 152 3.91 -7.27 4.84
N LEU A 153 3.90 -5.97 4.56
CA LEU A 153 4.82 -5.00 5.15
C LEU A 153 4.63 -4.83 6.66
N SER A 154 3.38 -4.78 7.11
CA SER A 154 3.07 -4.66 8.55
C SER A 154 3.55 -5.88 9.33
N TRP A 155 3.37 -7.09 8.79
CA TRP A 155 3.82 -8.33 9.45
C TRP A 155 5.33 -8.50 9.40
N GLY A 156 6.01 -7.93 8.38
CA GLY A 156 7.46 -7.81 8.34
C GLY A 156 8.02 -6.89 9.42
N GLY A 157 7.20 -6.02 10.01
CA GLY A 157 7.58 -5.08 11.05
C GLY A 157 8.05 -3.72 10.50
N ALA A 158 7.50 -3.26 9.39
CA ALA A 158 7.67 -1.88 8.92
C ALA A 158 7.02 -0.92 9.91
N ASP A 159 7.77 0.11 10.33
CA ASP A 159 7.28 1.11 11.29
C ASP A 159 6.38 2.15 10.62
N SER A 160 6.56 2.37 9.32
CA SER A 160 5.68 3.22 8.52
C SER A 160 5.76 2.86 7.04
N VAL A 161 4.64 3.06 6.35
CA VAL A 161 4.54 2.82 4.92
C VAL A 161 3.80 3.98 4.26
N THR A 162 4.38 4.54 3.20
CA THR A 162 3.76 5.58 2.38
C THR A 162 3.36 4.95 1.05
N TYR A 163 2.09 5.00 0.73
CA TYR A 163 1.54 4.50 -0.54
C TYR A 163 1.17 5.64 -1.45
N TYR A 164 1.48 5.51 -2.73
CA TYR A 164 0.91 6.29 -3.82
C TYR A 164 1.02 7.81 -3.65
N GLU A 165 0.34 8.51 -4.53
CA GLU A 165 0.09 9.95 -4.45
C GLU A 165 -1.34 10.21 -3.97
N THR A 166 -1.68 11.45 -3.68
CA THR A 166 -3.05 11.80 -3.28
C THR A 166 -3.97 11.83 -4.49
N THR A 167 -3.56 12.52 -5.55
CA THR A 167 -4.36 12.74 -6.76
C THR A 167 -3.58 12.44 -8.02
N GLY A 168 -4.31 12.22 -9.13
CA GLY A 168 -3.76 11.93 -10.44
C GLY A 168 -3.50 10.45 -10.66
N TRP A 169 -2.85 10.12 -11.76
CA TRP A 169 -2.68 8.75 -12.28
C TRP A 169 -2.04 7.75 -11.31
N ARG A 170 -1.26 8.22 -10.34
CA ARG A 170 -0.61 7.39 -9.31
C ARG A 170 -1.22 7.60 -7.92
N GLY A 171 -2.38 8.26 -7.86
CA GLY A 171 -3.06 8.66 -6.65
C GLY A 171 -4.13 7.69 -6.15
N LEU A 172 -4.88 8.19 -5.18
CA LEU A 172 -6.07 7.56 -4.63
C LEU A 172 -7.35 8.04 -5.33
N MET A 173 -7.26 9.13 -6.08
CA MET A 173 -8.34 9.74 -6.85
C MET A 173 -7.79 10.53 -8.03
N GLU A 174 -8.62 10.75 -9.02
CA GLU A 174 -8.28 11.60 -10.15
C GLU A 174 -8.34 13.08 -9.77
N THR A 175 -7.63 13.90 -10.52
CA THR A 175 -7.70 15.37 -10.40
C THR A 175 -9.07 15.90 -10.86
N GLU A 176 -9.39 17.13 -10.47
CA GLU A 176 -10.62 17.80 -10.94
C GLU A 176 -10.62 18.07 -12.47
N GLN A 177 -9.45 18.09 -13.09
CA GLN A 177 -9.29 18.25 -14.53
C GLN A 177 -9.48 16.94 -15.30
N GLY A 178 -9.39 15.80 -14.61
CA GLY A 178 -9.42 14.48 -15.23
C GLY A 178 -8.10 14.05 -15.87
N SER A 179 -8.10 12.87 -16.47
CA SER A 179 -6.93 12.32 -17.12
C SER A 179 -6.56 13.13 -18.38
N PRO A 180 -5.29 13.56 -18.54
CA PRO A 180 -4.80 14.13 -19.80
C PRO A 180 -4.85 13.15 -20.98
N LEU A 181 -4.90 11.84 -20.74
CA LEU A 181 -4.96 10.79 -21.76
C LEU A 181 -6.12 9.81 -21.43
N PRO A 182 -7.40 10.24 -21.57
CA PRO A 182 -8.55 9.45 -21.13
C PRO A 182 -8.74 8.14 -21.90
N GLU A 183 -8.21 8.03 -23.11
CA GLU A 183 -8.25 6.77 -23.88
C GLU A 183 -7.31 5.70 -23.33
N LYS A 184 -6.24 6.11 -22.62
CA LYS A 184 -5.21 5.21 -22.07
C LYS A 184 -5.36 5.00 -20.56
N PHE A 185 -5.81 6.04 -19.85
CA PHE A 185 -6.15 5.99 -18.43
C PHE A 185 -7.58 6.51 -18.26
N ARG A 186 -8.53 5.58 -18.18
CA ARG A 186 -9.97 5.81 -18.32
C ARG A 186 -10.63 6.33 -17.04
N SER A 187 -9.99 7.25 -16.37
CA SER A 187 -10.59 7.98 -15.24
C SER A 187 -11.40 9.18 -15.73
N PHE A 188 -12.30 9.67 -14.89
CA PHE A 188 -13.03 10.91 -15.10
C PHE A 188 -12.66 11.92 -13.99
N PRO A 189 -12.94 13.23 -14.19
CA PRO A 189 -12.64 14.26 -13.21
C PRO A 189 -13.16 13.93 -11.81
N GLY A 190 -12.28 13.95 -10.82
CA GLY A 190 -12.61 13.69 -9.42
C GLY A 190 -12.96 12.23 -9.10
N MET A 191 -12.74 11.29 -10.03
CA MET A 191 -12.99 9.85 -9.78
C MET A 191 -12.24 9.37 -8.55
N ILE A 192 -12.95 8.76 -7.61
CA ILE A 192 -12.36 8.05 -6.47
C ILE A 192 -11.94 6.65 -6.94
N PHE A 193 -10.67 6.32 -6.80
CA PHE A 193 -10.17 5.00 -7.18
C PHE A 193 -10.50 3.95 -6.09
N PRO A 194 -10.73 2.68 -6.45
CA PRO A 194 -11.03 1.62 -5.49
C PRO A 194 -10.07 1.54 -4.31
N VAL A 195 -8.79 1.78 -4.55
CA VAL A 195 -7.76 1.76 -3.50
C VAL A 195 -8.00 2.78 -2.38
N TYR A 196 -8.70 3.88 -2.62
CA TYR A 196 -9.09 4.84 -1.59
C TYR A 196 -9.84 4.17 -0.43
N TRP A 197 -10.70 3.20 -0.73
CA TRP A 197 -11.53 2.54 0.29
C TRP A 197 -10.73 1.62 1.21
N VAL A 198 -9.59 1.11 0.75
CA VAL A 198 -8.64 0.42 1.61
C VAL A 198 -8.05 1.39 2.64
N PHE A 199 -7.67 2.61 2.22
CA PHE A 199 -7.16 3.62 3.13
C PHE A 199 -8.23 4.20 4.06
N ALA A 200 -9.48 4.30 3.60
CA ALA A 200 -10.60 4.66 4.48
C ALA A 200 -10.78 3.62 5.60
N PHE A 201 -10.73 2.32 5.28
CA PHE A 201 -10.75 1.24 6.27
C PHE A 201 -9.58 1.32 7.25
N LEU A 202 -8.35 1.62 6.76
CA LEU A 202 -7.17 1.80 7.60
C LEU A 202 -7.29 3.02 8.52
N ALA A 203 -7.91 4.10 8.05
CA ALA A 203 -8.15 5.31 8.84
C ALA A 203 -9.12 5.04 10.02
N ASP A 204 -10.14 4.22 9.77
CA ASP A 204 -11.08 3.76 10.81
C ASP A 204 -10.40 2.90 11.88
N ALA A 205 -9.32 2.19 11.53
CA ALA A 205 -8.54 1.37 12.44
C ALA A 205 -7.50 2.15 13.28
N ARG A 206 -7.54 3.49 13.24
CA ARG A 206 -6.55 4.32 13.95
C ARG A 206 -6.58 4.05 15.45
N GLY A 207 -5.43 3.62 15.98
CA GLY A 207 -5.29 3.28 17.42
C GLY A 207 -5.87 1.93 17.82
N ALA A 208 -6.34 1.14 16.87
CA ALA A 208 -6.86 -0.20 17.10
C ALA A 208 -5.74 -1.24 17.28
N ALA A 209 -6.07 -2.36 17.89
CA ALA A 209 -5.19 -3.53 17.93
C ALA A 209 -5.33 -4.31 16.61
N TRP A 210 -4.22 -4.52 15.93
CA TRP A 210 -4.17 -5.32 14.70
C TRP A 210 -4.15 -6.81 15.02
N LEU A 211 -4.95 -7.58 14.29
CA LEU A 211 -5.08 -9.03 14.43
C LEU A 211 -4.49 -9.73 13.22
N ARG A 212 -3.89 -10.90 13.45
CA ARG A 212 -3.33 -11.72 12.37
C ARG A 212 -4.40 -12.66 11.82
N LEU A 213 -4.68 -12.51 10.52
CA LEU A 213 -5.43 -13.49 9.75
C LEU A 213 -4.49 -14.59 9.22
N ARG A 214 -5.03 -15.80 9.08
CA ARG A 214 -4.34 -16.93 8.47
C ARG A 214 -5.19 -17.46 7.32
N TRP A 215 -4.56 -17.79 6.24
CA TRP A 215 -5.20 -18.32 5.04
C TRP A 215 -4.69 -19.72 4.74
N ASP A 216 -5.59 -20.65 4.45
CA ASP A 216 -5.23 -22.02 4.07
C ASP A 216 -4.58 -22.07 2.70
N GLN A 217 -4.94 -21.12 1.83
CA GLN A 217 -4.39 -20.97 0.49
C GLN A 217 -3.91 -19.54 0.28
N PRO A 218 -2.65 -19.24 0.62
CA PRO A 218 -2.06 -17.93 0.34
C PRO A 218 -2.10 -17.59 -1.14
N LEU A 219 -2.09 -16.30 -1.48
CA LEU A 219 -2.18 -15.75 -2.84
C LEU A 219 -3.54 -15.93 -3.55
N LEU A 220 -4.51 -16.62 -2.95
CA LEU A 220 -5.90 -16.58 -3.42
C LEU A 220 -6.66 -15.45 -2.74
N LEU A 221 -6.50 -15.35 -1.44
CA LEU A 221 -7.12 -14.36 -0.57
C LEU A 221 -6.04 -13.69 0.28
N ASP A 222 -6.26 -12.45 0.63
CA ASP A 222 -5.49 -11.74 1.64
C ASP A 222 -6.39 -10.86 2.50
N GLY A 223 -5.89 -10.35 3.62
CA GLY A 223 -6.74 -9.52 4.46
C GLY A 223 -6.05 -8.88 5.65
N LEU A 224 -6.77 -7.93 6.20
CA LEU A 224 -6.41 -7.15 7.37
C LEU A 224 -7.52 -7.25 8.40
N ALA A 225 -7.18 -7.33 9.67
CA ALA A 225 -8.17 -7.31 10.75
C ALA A 225 -7.71 -6.42 11.90
N PHE A 226 -8.65 -5.73 12.51
CA PHE A 226 -8.40 -4.92 13.70
C PHE A 226 -9.53 -5.05 14.71
N GLN A 227 -9.19 -4.87 15.97
CA GLN A 227 -10.15 -4.73 17.07
C GLN A 227 -10.01 -3.36 17.72
N GLN A 228 -11.13 -2.68 17.90
CA GLN A 228 -11.21 -1.41 18.59
C GLN A 228 -12.46 -1.38 19.50
N GLY A 229 -12.24 -1.53 20.80
CA GLY A 229 -13.35 -1.70 21.74
C GLY A 229 -14.15 -2.97 21.44
N ASP A 230 -15.46 -2.81 21.24
CA ASP A 230 -16.40 -3.86 20.89
C ASP A 230 -16.55 -4.07 19.37
N ARG A 231 -15.74 -3.41 18.55
CA ARG A 231 -15.76 -3.50 17.08
C ARG A 231 -14.61 -4.36 16.57
N LEU A 232 -14.92 -5.35 15.76
CA LEU A 232 -13.97 -6.12 14.96
C LEU A 232 -14.19 -5.78 13.49
N GLY A 233 -13.19 -5.17 12.85
CA GLY A 233 -13.18 -4.87 11.43
C GLY A 233 -12.27 -5.83 10.68
N ILE A 234 -12.73 -6.39 9.56
CA ILE A 234 -11.96 -7.29 8.71
C ILE A 234 -12.11 -6.85 7.25
N ALA A 235 -11.00 -6.54 6.57
CA ALA A 235 -10.97 -6.39 5.13
C ALA A 235 -10.43 -7.69 4.52
N VAL A 236 -11.16 -8.27 3.56
CA VAL A 236 -10.74 -9.46 2.81
C VAL A 236 -10.71 -9.12 1.34
N ALA A 237 -9.60 -9.40 0.68
CA ALA A 237 -9.39 -9.18 -0.74
C ALA A 237 -9.25 -10.51 -1.49
N ASN A 238 -10.02 -10.66 -2.55
CA ASN A 238 -9.81 -11.71 -3.54
C ASN A 238 -8.70 -11.27 -4.51
N LEU A 239 -7.60 -12.00 -4.54
CA LEU A 239 -6.44 -11.71 -5.39
C LEU A 239 -6.54 -12.38 -6.78
N GLN A 240 -7.68 -12.96 -7.13
CA GLN A 240 -7.82 -13.77 -8.32
C GLN A 240 -8.83 -13.18 -9.33
N PRO A 241 -8.64 -13.42 -10.64
CA PRO A 241 -9.57 -13.01 -11.69
C PRO A 241 -10.82 -13.91 -11.79
N ARG A 242 -11.13 -14.62 -10.71
CA ARG A 242 -12.29 -15.50 -10.57
C ARG A 242 -12.86 -15.40 -9.17
N SER A 243 -14.11 -15.74 -9.00
CA SER A 243 -14.74 -15.75 -7.68
C SER A 243 -14.06 -16.75 -6.73
N GLN A 244 -14.00 -16.36 -5.47
CA GLN A 244 -13.45 -17.18 -4.38
C GLN A 244 -14.45 -17.22 -3.24
N GLU A 245 -14.65 -18.39 -2.64
CA GLU A 245 -15.40 -18.54 -1.41
C GLU A 245 -14.46 -18.30 -0.23
N VAL A 246 -14.87 -17.46 0.72
CA VAL A 246 -14.16 -17.19 1.97
C VAL A 246 -14.96 -17.70 3.16
N HIS A 247 -14.28 -18.36 4.07
CA HIS A 247 -14.81 -18.81 5.36
C HIS A 247 -14.07 -18.07 6.47
N LEU A 248 -14.74 -17.10 7.11
CA LEU A 248 -14.17 -16.39 8.27
C LEU A 248 -14.51 -17.17 9.53
N SER A 249 -13.51 -17.70 10.23
CA SER A 249 -13.67 -18.50 11.44
C SER A 249 -12.43 -18.37 12.34
N PRO A 250 -12.56 -18.26 13.68
CA PRO A 250 -13.83 -18.09 14.40
C PRO A 250 -14.41 -16.69 14.16
N ALA A 251 -15.72 -16.60 13.92
CA ALA A 251 -16.46 -15.34 13.86
C ALA A 251 -17.27 -15.12 15.16
N PRO A 252 -17.37 -13.87 15.65
CA PRO A 252 -18.24 -13.53 16.77
C PRO A 252 -19.69 -13.95 16.49
N GLU A 253 -20.42 -14.39 17.52
CA GLU A 253 -21.85 -14.75 17.37
C GLU A 253 -22.70 -13.53 16.98
N GLY A 254 -23.80 -13.78 16.29
CA GLY A 254 -24.76 -12.75 15.86
C GLY A 254 -24.74 -12.47 14.37
N GLU A 255 -24.51 -11.23 14.01
CA GLU A 255 -24.53 -10.77 12.62
C GLU A 255 -23.25 -10.02 12.29
N ALA A 256 -22.83 -10.11 11.04
CA ALA A 256 -21.81 -9.27 10.44
C ALA A 256 -22.45 -8.32 9.43
N THR A 257 -22.00 -7.08 9.37
CA THR A 257 -22.25 -6.24 8.19
C THR A 257 -21.09 -6.36 7.22
N VAL A 258 -21.40 -6.39 5.93
CA VAL A 258 -20.37 -6.39 4.88
C VAL A 258 -20.65 -5.30 3.85
N ARG A 259 -19.62 -4.51 3.55
CA ARG A 259 -19.60 -3.58 2.41
C ARG A 259 -18.67 -4.17 1.35
N ARG A 260 -19.17 -4.23 0.12
CA ARG A 260 -18.49 -4.88 -0.99
C ARG A 260 -17.96 -3.85 -1.97
N LEU A 261 -16.68 -3.92 -2.28
CA LEU A 261 -16.02 -3.14 -3.32
C LEU A 261 -15.71 -4.09 -4.48
N ASN A 262 -16.59 -4.13 -5.47
CA ASN A 262 -16.55 -5.03 -6.61
C ASN A 262 -17.10 -4.36 -7.88
N GLU A 263 -17.24 -5.12 -8.96
CA GLU A 263 -17.73 -4.60 -10.25
C GLU A 263 -19.13 -3.98 -10.19
N ASP A 264 -20.04 -4.49 -9.32
CA ASP A 264 -21.39 -3.98 -9.20
C ASP A 264 -21.45 -2.65 -8.42
N THR A 265 -20.55 -2.47 -7.46
CA THR A 265 -20.53 -1.31 -6.56
C THR A 265 -19.49 -0.26 -6.96
N MET A 266 -18.60 -0.57 -7.91
CA MET A 266 -17.50 0.31 -8.32
C MET A 266 -18.00 1.68 -8.81
N ALA A 267 -19.14 1.73 -9.52
CA ALA A 267 -19.70 2.98 -9.98
C ALA A 267 -20.02 3.93 -8.81
N ALA A 268 -20.77 3.43 -7.80
CA ALA A 268 -21.08 4.20 -6.59
C ALA A 268 -19.81 4.56 -5.81
N ALA A 269 -18.90 3.59 -5.62
CA ALA A 269 -17.64 3.80 -4.94
C ALA A 269 -16.77 4.91 -5.57
N SER A 270 -16.87 5.09 -6.88
CA SER A 270 -16.08 6.07 -7.64
C SER A 270 -16.72 7.44 -7.79
N THR A 271 -18.06 7.55 -7.72
CA THR A 271 -18.80 8.79 -8.03
C THR A 271 -19.63 9.33 -6.88
N ASP A 272 -20.09 8.46 -5.97
CA ASP A 272 -20.97 8.82 -4.85
C ASP A 272 -20.53 8.10 -3.56
N PRO A 273 -19.45 8.59 -2.91
CA PRO A 273 -18.92 7.99 -1.70
C PRO A 273 -19.94 7.91 -0.56
N ALA A 274 -20.87 8.86 -0.47
CA ALA A 274 -21.91 8.85 0.57
C ALA A 274 -22.89 7.68 0.38
N SER A 275 -23.31 7.44 -0.86
CA SER A 275 -24.13 6.27 -1.20
C SER A 275 -23.38 4.96 -0.98
N PHE A 276 -22.11 4.88 -1.42
CA PHE A 276 -21.32 3.66 -1.26
C PHE A 276 -21.13 3.28 0.22
N VAL A 277 -20.88 4.26 1.09
CA VAL A 277 -20.72 4.00 2.53
C VAL A 277 -22.00 3.40 3.16
N GLN A 278 -23.19 3.73 2.63
CA GLN A 278 -24.46 3.20 3.10
C GLN A 278 -24.81 1.82 2.52
N GLN A 279 -24.12 1.39 1.46
CA GLN A 279 -24.36 0.07 0.84
C GLN A 279 -23.67 -1.02 1.66
N SER A 280 -24.42 -1.63 2.58
CA SER A 280 -23.96 -2.79 3.35
C SER A 280 -25.05 -3.86 3.38
N GLU A 281 -24.62 -5.11 3.43
CA GLU A 281 -25.45 -6.29 3.61
C GLU A 281 -25.26 -6.85 5.01
N THR A 282 -26.29 -7.46 5.56
CA THR A 282 -26.19 -8.19 6.85
C THR A 282 -26.05 -9.68 6.56
N LEU A 283 -25.05 -10.31 7.15
CA LEU A 283 -24.79 -11.74 7.05
C LEU A 283 -24.95 -12.38 8.42
N ALA A 284 -25.68 -13.50 8.48
CA ALA A 284 -25.80 -14.29 9.69
C ALA A 284 -24.47 -15.04 9.96
N VAL A 285 -24.04 -15.05 11.21
CA VAL A 285 -22.96 -15.92 11.67
C VAL A 285 -23.56 -17.27 12.05
N ASN A 286 -23.15 -18.33 11.39
CA ASN A 286 -23.63 -19.67 11.62
C ASN A 286 -22.52 -20.55 12.22
N ALA A 287 -22.75 -21.08 13.42
CA ALA A 287 -21.78 -21.92 14.14
C ALA A 287 -20.38 -21.27 14.24
N GLY A 288 -20.32 -19.97 14.52
CA GLY A 288 -19.05 -19.23 14.63
C GLY A 288 -18.33 -19.02 13.29
N GLN A 289 -19.06 -19.06 12.18
CA GLN A 289 -18.51 -18.89 10.85
C GLN A 289 -19.37 -17.98 9.98
N VAL A 290 -18.71 -17.14 9.17
CA VAL A 290 -19.31 -16.42 8.04
C VAL A 290 -18.76 -17.00 6.74
N VAL A 291 -19.67 -17.41 5.85
CA VAL A 291 -19.33 -17.86 4.49
C VAL A 291 -19.78 -16.80 3.50
N HIS A 292 -18.89 -16.39 2.62
CA HIS A 292 -19.17 -15.36 1.63
C HIS A 292 -18.44 -15.64 0.31
N THR A 293 -19.07 -15.30 -0.82
CA THR A 293 -18.43 -15.41 -2.13
C THR A 293 -17.96 -14.05 -2.60
N LEU A 294 -16.66 -13.88 -2.77
CA LEU A 294 -16.03 -12.70 -3.33
C LEU A 294 -15.94 -12.81 -4.84
N LYS A 295 -16.33 -11.78 -5.57
CA LYS A 295 -16.14 -11.64 -7.01
C LYS A 295 -14.65 -11.47 -7.39
N PRO A 296 -14.28 -11.49 -8.67
CA PRO A 296 -12.91 -11.22 -9.12
C PRO A 296 -12.40 -9.86 -8.55
N TYR A 297 -11.23 -9.89 -7.89
CA TYR A 297 -10.58 -8.73 -7.28
C TYR A 297 -11.46 -7.93 -6.31
N GLU A 298 -12.54 -8.51 -5.78
CA GLU A 298 -13.38 -7.86 -4.77
C GLU A 298 -12.61 -7.68 -3.47
N THR A 299 -12.76 -6.50 -2.86
CA THR A 299 -12.41 -6.26 -1.47
C THR A 299 -13.69 -6.11 -0.65
N ALA A 300 -13.90 -6.97 0.33
CA ALA A 300 -15.06 -6.93 1.23
C ALA A 300 -14.63 -6.46 2.62
N PHE A 301 -15.37 -5.50 3.17
CA PHE A 301 -15.14 -4.92 4.49
C PHE A 301 -16.23 -5.42 5.44
N PHE A 302 -15.86 -6.36 6.28
CA PHE A 302 -16.73 -6.93 7.31
C PHE A 302 -16.59 -6.16 8.63
N GLU A 303 -17.71 -5.99 9.33
CA GLU A 303 -17.76 -5.45 10.66
C GLU A 303 -18.60 -6.34 11.56
N PHE A 304 -18.04 -6.69 12.71
CA PHE A 304 -18.68 -7.46 13.75
C PHE A 304 -18.74 -6.63 15.03
N LYS A 305 -19.82 -6.80 15.79
CA LYS A 305 -19.93 -6.28 17.14
C LYS A 305 -19.59 -7.39 18.12
N LEU A 306 -18.57 -7.15 18.95
CA LEU A 306 -18.19 -8.06 20.03
C LEU A 306 -19.12 -7.86 21.23
N VAL A 307 -19.51 -8.92 21.88
CA VAL A 307 -20.39 -8.93 23.07
C VAL A 307 -19.56 -8.91 24.34
#